data_01474d7818df65ddf547aaddb359f1c1
#
_entry.id   01474d7818df65ddf547aaddb359f1c1
#
_cell.length_a   1.000
_cell.length_b   1.000
_cell.length_c   1.000
_cell.angle_alpha   90.00
_cell.angle_beta   90.00
_cell.angle_gamma   90.00
#
_symmetry.space_group_name_H-M   'P 1'
#
loop_
_entity.id
_entity.type
_entity.pdbx_description
1 polymer ?
#
loop_
_entity_poly.entity_id
_entity_poly.type
_entity_poly.pdbx_seq_one_letter_code
_entity_poly.pdbx_strand_id
1 'polypeptide(L)'
;AVTALGATSRIYFVGYTGGVKALVPGVSSLATIRANHSRMVLDSAAAGRIKGNPVREDIEEAAAFVGPSFLLNVVLDSDHRIAEAVAGDVTLAHRQGCRKADELYRVFIDEPADIVLASAGGWPKDINLYQAHKTLENAAHAVRDGGIVILVAECPEGFGHPVFEEWMTCGDSPDTLLQRIREEFVLGGHKAAAIAKIRRRPVRVFFVSSLDADIVRSTGFEPYSSAQEALAAAQAEMGRVASLAVIPHAGSILPVPFAP
;
A
#
# COMPACT_ATOMS: atom_id res chain seq x y z
N ALA A 1 22.43 23.42 -10.51
CA ALA A 1 21.90 22.89 -9.24
C ALA A 1 20.59 22.13 -9.53
N VAL A 2 20.40 20.97 -8.92
CA VAL A 2 19.17 20.18 -9.03
C VAL A 2 18.45 20.26 -7.68
N THR A 3 17.20 20.71 -7.70
CA THR A 3 16.34 20.79 -6.51
C THR A 3 15.20 19.79 -6.63
N ALA A 4 15.00 18.96 -5.62
CA ALA A 4 13.89 18.04 -5.54
C ALA A 4 12.74 18.66 -4.72
N LEU A 5 11.55 18.70 -5.32
CA LEU A 5 10.34 19.22 -4.69
C LEU A 5 9.29 18.10 -4.57
N GLY A 6 8.55 18.07 -3.47
CA GLY A 6 7.49 17.07 -3.33
C GLY A 6 6.91 16.94 -1.93
N ALA A 7 6.18 15.84 -1.74
CA ALA A 7 5.63 15.49 -0.44
C ALA A 7 6.21 14.18 0.08
N THR A 8 6.40 14.12 1.39
CA THR A 8 6.84 12.91 2.09
C THR A 8 5.64 12.28 2.81
N SER A 9 5.36 11.05 2.45
CA SER A 9 4.38 10.17 3.10
C SER A 9 4.90 8.75 3.12
N ARG A 10 4.27 7.86 3.84
CA ARG A 10 4.58 6.43 3.76
C ARG A 10 4.09 5.84 2.46
N ILE A 11 4.88 4.94 1.92
CA ILE A 11 4.50 4.18 0.73
C ILE A 11 5.06 2.76 0.83
N TYR A 12 4.23 1.85 0.46
CA TYR A 12 4.31 0.43 0.40
C TYR A 12 5.77 -0.11 0.24
N PHE A 13 6.29 -0.49 -0.87
CA PHE A 13 7.61 -1.16 -0.95
C PHE A 13 8.84 -0.21 -0.93
N VAL A 14 8.66 1.08 -1.15
CA VAL A 14 9.76 2.07 -1.17
C VAL A 14 10.04 2.67 0.21
N GLY A 15 9.20 2.37 1.19
CA GLY A 15 9.24 2.94 2.52
C GLY A 15 8.54 4.28 2.62
N TYR A 16 9.05 5.31 1.93
CA TYR A 16 8.48 6.66 1.92
C TYR A 16 8.51 7.28 0.52
N THR A 17 7.58 8.20 0.26
CA THR A 17 7.62 9.12 -0.89
C THR A 17 8.61 10.26 -0.62
N GLY A 18 8.71 11.18 -1.57
CA GLY A 18 9.57 12.35 -1.44
C GLY A 18 11.06 12.04 -1.56
N GLY A 19 11.87 13.03 -1.19
CA GLY A 19 13.31 12.94 -1.34
C GLY A 19 13.72 12.81 -2.81
N VAL A 20 14.77 12.07 -3.03
CA VAL A 20 15.30 11.79 -4.38
C VAL A 20 14.37 10.93 -5.25
N LYS A 21 13.23 10.47 -4.70
CA LYS A 21 12.20 9.79 -5.50
C LYS A 21 11.63 10.67 -6.62
N ALA A 22 11.72 11.99 -6.50
CA ALA A 22 11.40 12.92 -7.57
C ALA A 22 12.31 12.75 -8.80
N LEU A 23 13.53 12.25 -8.61
CA LEU A 23 14.49 11.97 -9.67
C LEU A 23 14.40 10.52 -10.14
N VAL A 24 14.49 9.59 -9.21
CA VAL A 24 14.38 8.14 -9.45
C VAL A 24 13.23 7.59 -8.59
N PRO A 25 12.14 7.15 -9.20
CA PRO A 25 11.86 6.97 -10.62
C PRO A 25 11.28 8.20 -11.35
N GLY A 26 11.08 9.35 -10.69
CA GLY A 26 10.25 10.46 -11.15
C GLY A 26 10.51 10.92 -12.58
N VAL A 27 11.77 11.04 -13.00
CA VAL A 27 12.16 11.41 -14.37
C VAL A 27 13.03 10.35 -15.06
N SER A 28 12.95 9.10 -14.58
CA SER A 28 13.75 7.99 -15.07
C SER A 28 13.11 7.28 -16.26
N SER A 29 13.92 6.56 -17.02
CA SER A 29 13.43 5.68 -18.07
C SER A 29 12.59 4.53 -17.51
N LEU A 30 11.72 3.95 -18.34
CA LEU A 30 10.94 2.76 -17.95
C LEU A 30 11.86 1.58 -17.57
N ALA A 31 13.02 1.45 -18.24
CA ALA A 31 14.00 0.41 -17.91
C ALA A 31 14.54 0.59 -16.48
N THR A 32 14.89 1.81 -16.09
CA THR A 32 15.33 2.13 -14.71
C THR A 32 14.22 1.85 -13.70
N ILE A 33 12.98 2.24 -14.02
CA ILE A 33 11.81 1.96 -13.14
C ILE A 33 11.65 0.46 -12.94
N ARG A 34 11.69 -0.33 -14.00
CA ARG A 34 11.58 -1.79 -13.95
C ARG A 34 12.69 -2.41 -13.09
N ALA A 35 13.94 -2.04 -13.33
CA ALA A 35 15.09 -2.54 -12.60
C ALA A 35 15.00 -2.23 -11.08
N ASN A 36 14.63 -1.02 -10.72
CA ASN A 36 14.44 -0.61 -9.33
C ASN A 36 13.26 -1.34 -8.69
N HIS A 37 12.10 -1.29 -9.33
CA HIS A 37 10.84 -1.81 -8.76
C HIS A 37 10.78 -3.34 -8.72
N SER A 38 11.57 -4.06 -9.55
CA SER A 38 11.66 -5.53 -9.44
C SER A 38 12.12 -6.00 -8.06
N ARG A 39 12.84 -5.16 -7.32
CA ARG A 39 13.31 -5.45 -5.95
C ARG A 39 12.18 -5.43 -4.89
N MET A 40 10.96 -5.01 -5.25
CA MET A 40 9.79 -4.99 -4.34
C MET A 40 9.38 -6.36 -3.81
N VAL A 41 9.80 -7.44 -4.48
CA VAL A 41 9.51 -8.81 -4.05
C VAL A 41 10.26 -9.23 -2.79
N LEU A 42 11.34 -8.53 -2.45
CA LEU A 42 12.13 -8.79 -1.26
C LEU A 42 11.38 -8.34 0.00
N ASP A 43 11.43 -9.13 1.06
CA ASP A 43 10.71 -8.83 2.30
C ASP A 43 11.20 -7.55 3.00
N SER A 44 12.45 -7.17 2.73
CA SER A 44 13.01 -5.92 3.22
C SER A 44 12.49 -4.67 2.49
N ALA A 45 11.84 -4.83 1.33
CA ALA A 45 11.12 -3.75 0.64
C ALA A 45 9.75 -3.54 1.29
N ALA A 46 9.69 -2.75 2.36
CA ALA A 46 8.51 -2.57 3.19
C ALA A 46 8.19 -1.10 3.47
N ALA A 47 6.91 -0.82 3.72
CA ALA A 47 6.44 0.52 4.10
C ALA A 47 7.12 1.00 5.41
N GLY A 48 7.50 2.28 5.46
CA GLY A 48 8.15 2.86 6.62
C GLY A 48 9.61 2.42 6.86
N ARG A 49 10.19 1.61 5.97
CA ARG A 49 11.57 1.15 6.07
C ARG A 49 12.46 1.92 5.10
N ILE A 50 13.54 2.50 5.62
CA ILE A 50 14.57 3.18 4.82
C ILE A 50 15.82 2.32 4.77
N LYS A 51 16.46 2.11 5.92
CA LYS A 51 17.71 1.35 6.03
C LYS A 51 17.46 -0.13 5.73
N GLY A 52 18.23 -0.69 4.83
CA GLY A 52 18.10 -2.06 4.38
C GLY A 52 16.87 -2.30 3.49
N ASN A 53 16.25 -1.24 2.95
CA ASN A 53 15.22 -1.35 1.92
C ASN A 53 15.89 -1.27 0.55
N PRO A 54 15.96 -2.38 -0.22
CA PRO A 54 16.75 -2.44 -1.45
C PRO A 54 16.23 -1.54 -2.56
N VAL A 55 14.92 -1.23 -2.54
CA VAL A 55 14.33 -0.30 -3.52
C VAL A 55 14.74 1.14 -3.18
N ARG A 56 14.69 1.50 -1.90
CA ARG A 56 15.06 2.84 -1.44
C ARG A 56 16.57 3.10 -1.59
N GLU A 57 17.40 2.15 -1.22
CA GLU A 57 18.86 2.28 -1.31
C GLU A 57 19.30 2.44 -2.77
N ASP A 58 18.74 1.66 -3.68
CA ASP A 58 18.99 1.78 -5.13
C ASP A 58 18.54 3.14 -5.70
N ILE A 59 17.39 3.69 -5.24
CA ILE A 59 16.94 5.04 -5.60
C ILE A 59 17.95 6.11 -5.12
N GLU A 60 18.45 5.97 -3.91
CA GLU A 60 19.39 6.94 -3.32
C GLU A 60 20.77 6.85 -4.00
N GLU A 61 21.25 5.65 -4.31
CA GLU A 61 22.47 5.43 -5.06
C GLU A 61 22.38 6.03 -6.48
N ALA A 62 21.31 5.69 -7.21
CA ALA A 62 21.10 6.20 -8.55
C ALA A 62 20.97 7.74 -8.59
N ALA A 63 20.28 8.33 -7.63
CA ALA A 63 20.16 9.79 -7.54
C ALA A 63 21.49 10.49 -7.23
N ALA A 64 22.42 9.81 -6.56
CA ALA A 64 23.75 10.37 -6.27
C ALA A 64 24.54 10.69 -7.55
N PHE A 65 24.32 9.95 -8.65
CA PHE A 65 24.94 10.28 -9.95
C PHE A 65 24.42 11.59 -10.54
N VAL A 66 23.20 12.01 -10.20
CA VAL A 66 22.63 13.30 -10.63
C VAL A 66 23.11 14.45 -9.73
N GLY A 67 23.47 14.15 -8.48
CA GLY A 67 23.97 15.10 -7.50
C GLY A 67 22.96 16.19 -7.15
N PRO A 68 21.73 15.85 -6.68
CA PRO A 68 20.78 16.85 -6.23
C PRO A 68 21.35 17.60 -5.02
N SER A 69 21.25 18.95 -5.03
CA SER A 69 21.90 19.80 -4.06
C SER A 69 20.95 20.33 -2.98
N PHE A 70 19.64 20.23 -3.21
CA PHE A 70 18.64 20.76 -2.30
C PHE A 70 17.33 20.00 -2.37
N LEU A 71 16.69 19.81 -1.23
CA LEU A 71 15.34 19.27 -1.09
C LEU A 71 14.41 20.28 -0.45
N LEU A 72 13.19 20.39 -0.97
CA LEU A 72 12.06 20.96 -0.24
C LEU A 72 10.90 19.97 -0.33
N ASN A 73 10.52 19.38 0.79
CA ASN A 73 9.36 18.50 0.89
C ASN A 73 8.39 18.98 1.97
N VAL A 74 7.13 18.66 1.78
CA VAL A 74 6.08 18.87 2.79
C VAL A 74 5.56 17.52 3.28
N VAL A 75 5.08 17.50 4.51
CA VAL A 75 4.28 16.42 5.07
C VAL A 75 2.87 16.97 5.25
N LEU A 76 1.87 16.29 4.72
CA LEU A 76 0.49 16.72 4.78
C LEU A 76 -0.21 16.01 5.95
N ASP A 77 -1.22 16.62 6.53
CA ASP A 77 -2.15 15.97 7.47
C ASP A 77 -3.31 15.27 6.73
N SER A 78 -4.27 14.74 7.48
CA SER A 78 -5.46 14.07 6.93
C SER A 78 -6.35 15.00 6.08
N ASP A 79 -6.30 16.30 6.35
CA ASP A 79 -7.07 17.34 5.64
C ASP A 79 -6.29 17.91 4.45
N HIS A 80 -5.15 17.30 4.09
CA HIS A 80 -4.24 17.76 3.04
C HIS A 80 -3.61 19.15 3.31
N ARG A 81 -3.55 19.60 4.57
CA ARG A 81 -2.83 20.80 4.96
C ARG A 81 -1.38 20.47 5.25
N ILE A 82 -0.50 21.44 5.09
CA ILE A 82 0.93 21.28 5.40
C ILE A 82 1.09 21.20 6.92
N ALA A 83 1.41 20.01 7.42
CA ALA A 83 1.74 19.77 8.83
C ALA A 83 3.20 20.05 9.13
N GLU A 84 4.10 19.85 8.15
CA GLU A 84 5.54 20.12 8.28
C GLU A 84 6.10 20.46 6.91
N ALA A 85 7.06 21.38 6.86
CA ALA A 85 7.88 21.63 5.69
C ALA A 85 9.37 21.41 6.07
N VAL A 86 10.07 20.60 5.27
CA VAL A 86 11.48 20.26 5.48
C VAL A 86 12.29 20.66 4.27
N ALA A 87 13.44 21.32 4.50
CA ALA A 87 14.29 21.83 3.45
C ALA A 87 15.77 21.73 3.81
N GLY A 88 16.61 21.58 2.80
CA GLY A 88 18.06 21.57 2.96
C GLY A 88 18.74 20.37 2.26
N ASP A 89 19.72 19.77 2.92
CA ASP A 89 20.39 18.58 2.45
C ASP A 89 19.37 17.48 2.10
N VAL A 90 19.55 16.88 0.95
CA VAL A 90 18.54 15.98 0.37
C VAL A 90 18.22 14.77 1.26
N THR A 91 19.24 14.22 1.88
CA THR A 91 19.09 13.07 2.77
C THR A 91 18.56 13.49 4.14
N LEU A 92 19.16 14.49 4.76
CA LEU A 92 18.80 14.90 6.12
C LEU A 92 17.37 15.46 6.19
N ALA A 93 17.01 16.34 5.24
CA ALA A 93 15.66 16.90 5.16
C ALA A 93 14.62 15.80 4.88
N HIS A 94 14.91 14.86 3.96
CA HIS A 94 14.01 13.73 3.73
C HIS A 94 13.82 12.87 4.99
N ARG A 95 14.88 12.58 5.74
CA ARG A 95 14.78 11.80 7.00
C ARG A 95 13.94 12.52 8.05
N GLN A 96 14.05 13.86 8.12
CA GLN A 96 13.17 14.65 8.98
C GLN A 96 11.70 14.54 8.56
N GLY A 97 11.40 14.67 7.28
CA GLY A 97 10.06 14.47 6.74
C GLY A 97 9.51 13.06 7.01
N CYS A 98 10.35 12.02 6.91
CA CYS A 98 9.96 10.66 7.24
C CYS A 98 9.56 10.48 8.70
N ARG A 99 10.34 11.07 9.65
CA ARG A 99 9.97 11.05 11.08
C ARG A 99 8.62 11.71 11.32
N LYS A 100 8.38 12.85 10.69
CA LYS A 100 7.10 13.56 10.82
C LYS A 100 5.94 12.76 10.22
N ALA A 101 6.16 12.12 9.08
CA ALA A 101 5.17 11.22 8.48
C ALA A 101 4.86 10.02 9.39
N ASP A 102 5.85 9.50 10.11
CA ASP A 102 5.63 8.45 11.10
C ASP A 102 4.76 8.91 12.27
N GLU A 103 5.03 10.10 12.80
CA GLU A 103 4.22 10.67 13.88
C GLU A 103 2.74 10.83 13.49
N LEU A 104 2.47 11.16 12.22
CA LEU A 104 1.12 11.44 11.74
C LEU A 104 0.36 10.19 11.29
N TYR A 105 1.05 9.23 10.69
CA TYR A 105 0.40 8.13 9.99
C TYR A 105 0.60 6.75 10.62
N ARG A 106 1.55 6.60 11.57
CA ARG A 106 1.71 5.36 12.31
C ARG A 106 0.71 5.32 13.45
N VAL A 107 -0.12 4.29 13.43
CA VAL A 107 -1.08 4.01 14.50
C VAL A 107 -0.64 2.73 15.20
N PHE A 108 -0.27 2.85 16.47
CA PHE A 108 0.06 1.66 17.25
C PHE A 108 -1.23 0.95 17.66
N ILE A 109 -1.21 -0.36 17.52
CA ILE A 109 -2.30 -1.25 17.96
C ILE A 109 -1.72 -2.28 18.94
N ASP A 110 -2.51 -2.66 19.95
CA ASP A 110 -2.05 -3.61 20.97
C ASP A 110 -1.79 -4.98 20.33
N GLU A 111 -2.74 -5.46 19.54
CA GLU A 111 -2.65 -6.73 18.81
C GLU A 111 -3.46 -6.67 17.50
N PRO A 112 -3.13 -7.52 16.51
CA PRO A 112 -3.95 -7.68 15.31
C PRO A 112 -5.33 -8.27 15.65
N ALA A 113 -6.38 -7.71 15.03
CA ALA A 113 -7.77 -8.09 15.26
C ALA A 113 -8.19 -9.33 14.45
N ASP A 114 -9.29 -9.96 14.89
CA ASP A 114 -9.95 -11.05 14.16
C ASP A 114 -10.60 -10.54 12.86
N ILE A 115 -11.23 -9.37 12.96
CA ILE A 115 -11.93 -8.71 11.85
C ILE A 115 -11.40 -7.30 11.72
N VAL A 116 -11.06 -6.89 10.50
CA VAL A 116 -10.67 -5.51 10.18
C VAL A 116 -11.64 -4.94 9.14
N LEU A 117 -12.42 -3.93 9.53
CA LEU A 117 -13.26 -3.17 8.61
C LEU A 117 -12.47 -1.95 8.13
N ALA A 118 -12.06 -1.95 6.87
CA ALA A 118 -11.19 -0.94 6.29
C ALA A 118 -11.84 -0.24 5.09
N SER A 119 -12.04 1.07 5.22
CA SER A 119 -12.52 1.90 4.12
C SER A 119 -11.36 2.60 3.41
N ALA A 120 -11.46 2.71 2.08
CA ALA A 120 -10.53 3.52 1.27
C ALA A 120 -10.68 5.02 1.55
N GLY A 121 -11.79 5.44 2.14
CA GLY A 121 -12.06 6.84 2.51
C GLY A 121 -12.70 7.66 1.38
N GLY A 122 -13.28 6.99 0.38
CA GLY A 122 -13.99 7.64 -0.71
C GLY A 122 -13.10 8.20 -1.83
N TRP A 123 -13.76 8.91 -2.76
CA TRP A 123 -13.08 9.49 -3.93
C TRP A 123 -11.97 10.47 -3.53
N PRO A 124 -10.81 10.46 -4.22
CA PRO A 124 -10.42 9.63 -5.37
C PRO A 124 -9.69 8.32 -4.98
N LYS A 125 -9.63 7.95 -3.69
CA LYS A 125 -8.84 6.81 -3.22
C LYS A 125 -9.50 5.46 -3.54
N ASP A 126 -10.80 5.46 -3.77
CA ASP A 126 -11.61 4.29 -4.13
C ASP A 126 -12.11 4.31 -5.59
N ILE A 127 -11.57 5.18 -6.43
CA ILE A 127 -11.98 5.32 -7.84
C ILE A 127 -11.87 3.99 -8.61
N ASN A 128 -10.89 3.16 -8.26
CA ASN A 128 -10.68 1.81 -8.81
C ASN A 128 -9.88 0.94 -7.84
N LEU A 129 -9.87 -0.37 -8.08
CA LEU A 129 -9.16 -1.32 -7.22
C LEU A 129 -7.63 -1.08 -7.23
N TYR A 130 -7.08 -0.54 -8.33
CA TYR A 130 -5.67 -0.17 -8.42
C TYR A 130 -5.27 0.91 -7.40
N GLN A 131 -6.19 1.78 -6.99
CA GLN A 131 -5.96 2.74 -5.91
C GLN A 131 -6.33 2.14 -4.55
N ALA A 132 -7.47 1.46 -4.46
CA ALA A 132 -7.99 0.88 -3.22
C ALA A 132 -7.11 -0.24 -2.64
N HIS A 133 -6.25 -0.91 -3.44
CA HIS A 133 -5.36 -1.96 -2.93
C HIS A 133 -4.47 -1.49 -1.78
N LYS A 134 -4.11 -0.20 -1.72
CA LYS A 134 -3.31 0.39 -0.63
C LYS A 134 -4.03 0.30 0.73
N THR A 135 -5.37 0.41 0.69
CA THR A 135 -6.23 0.20 1.87
C THR A 135 -6.12 -1.22 2.38
N LEU A 136 -6.19 -2.19 1.45
CA LEU A 136 -6.03 -3.61 1.80
C LEU A 136 -4.64 -3.91 2.36
N GLU A 137 -3.58 -3.34 1.78
CA GLU A 137 -2.21 -3.50 2.28
C GLU A 137 -2.04 -3.00 3.71
N ASN A 138 -2.55 -1.80 3.99
CA ASN A 138 -2.48 -1.25 5.33
C ASN A 138 -3.36 -2.04 6.32
N ALA A 139 -4.57 -2.43 5.93
CA ALA A 139 -5.47 -3.25 6.74
C ALA A 139 -4.86 -4.62 7.08
N ALA A 140 -4.07 -5.19 6.17
CA ALA A 140 -3.40 -6.47 6.38
C ALA A 140 -2.38 -6.45 7.54
N HIS A 141 -1.92 -5.29 7.98
CA HIS A 141 -1.09 -5.14 9.17
C HIS A 141 -1.90 -5.20 10.47
N ALA A 142 -3.20 -4.94 10.40
CA ALA A 142 -4.10 -4.92 11.56
C ALA A 142 -4.88 -6.22 11.75
N VAL A 143 -4.83 -7.15 10.80
CA VAL A 143 -5.53 -8.43 10.87
C VAL A 143 -4.56 -9.56 11.24
N ARG A 144 -4.98 -10.44 12.16
CA ARG A 144 -4.22 -11.66 12.47
C ARG A 144 -4.35 -12.72 11.37
N ASP A 145 -3.49 -13.70 11.40
CA ASP A 145 -3.63 -14.89 10.56
C ASP A 145 -4.91 -15.67 10.94
N GLY A 146 -5.65 -16.11 9.95
CA GLY A 146 -6.98 -16.69 10.11
C GLY A 146 -8.12 -15.67 10.25
N GLY A 147 -7.81 -14.36 10.20
CA GLY A 147 -8.79 -13.28 10.29
C GLY A 147 -9.39 -12.88 8.95
N ILE A 148 -10.29 -11.89 9.02
CA ILE A 148 -11.04 -11.36 7.88
C ILE A 148 -10.80 -9.87 7.73
N VAL A 149 -10.45 -9.42 6.52
CA VAL A 149 -10.45 -8.01 6.15
C VAL A 149 -11.71 -7.71 5.34
N ILE A 150 -12.52 -6.78 5.82
CA ILE A 150 -13.64 -6.21 5.06
C ILE A 150 -13.12 -4.94 4.39
N LEU A 151 -12.86 -5.03 3.09
CA LEU A 151 -12.44 -3.89 2.27
C LEU A 151 -13.67 -3.17 1.73
N VAL A 152 -13.79 -1.87 2.02
CA VAL A 152 -14.87 -1.01 1.50
C VAL A 152 -14.28 0.01 0.54
N ALA A 153 -14.61 -0.14 -0.75
CA ALA A 153 -14.18 0.78 -1.81
C ALA A 153 -15.12 0.64 -3.00
N GLU A 154 -15.67 1.73 -3.49
CA GLU A 154 -16.70 1.72 -4.55
C GLU A 154 -16.19 1.13 -5.87
N CYS A 155 -15.01 1.60 -6.32
CA CYS A 155 -14.35 1.19 -7.56
C CYS A 155 -15.19 1.41 -8.84
N PRO A 156 -15.77 2.61 -9.06
CA PRO A 156 -16.62 2.87 -10.23
C PRO A 156 -15.88 2.74 -11.57
N GLU A 157 -14.55 2.88 -11.59
CA GLU A 157 -13.72 2.66 -12.78
C GLU A 157 -13.09 1.25 -12.82
N GLY A 158 -13.68 0.29 -12.13
CA GLY A 158 -13.22 -1.10 -12.19
C GLY A 158 -11.84 -1.32 -11.57
N PHE A 159 -10.97 -1.98 -12.31
CA PHE A 159 -9.60 -2.25 -11.88
C PHE A 159 -8.64 -1.08 -12.08
N GLY A 160 -8.93 -0.16 -13.01
CA GLY A 160 -8.11 1.03 -13.28
C GLY A 160 -6.79 0.79 -14.05
N HIS A 161 -6.45 -0.44 -14.37
CA HIS A 161 -5.28 -0.78 -15.18
C HIS A 161 -5.43 -2.19 -15.81
N PRO A 162 -5.31 -2.34 -17.15
CA PRO A 162 -5.63 -3.60 -17.82
C PRO A 162 -4.74 -4.78 -17.40
N VAL A 163 -3.45 -4.58 -17.24
CA VAL A 163 -2.54 -5.65 -16.77
C VAL A 163 -2.84 -6.05 -15.31
N PHE A 164 -3.24 -5.10 -14.49
CA PHE A 164 -3.65 -5.40 -13.11
C PHE A 164 -4.93 -6.24 -13.10
N GLU A 165 -5.91 -5.87 -13.92
CA GLU A 165 -7.15 -6.63 -14.09
C GLU A 165 -6.87 -8.05 -14.57
N GLU A 166 -6.11 -8.22 -15.66
CA GLU A 166 -5.71 -9.52 -16.17
C GLU A 166 -5.10 -10.41 -15.09
N TRP A 167 -4.12 -9.87 -14.34
CA TRP A 167 -3.45 -10.63 -13.30
C TRP A 167 -4.34 -10.96 -12.09
N MET A 168 -5.29 -10.09 -11.78
CA MET A 168 -6.22 -10.33 -10.68
C MET A 168 -7.30 -11.38 -11.03
N THR A 169 -7.66 -11.48 -12.31
CA THR A 169 -8.78 -12.33 -12.78
C THR A 169 -8.34 -13.59 -13.52
N CYS A 170 -7.04 -13.79 -13.75
CA CYS A 170 -6.52 -14.93 -14.50
C CYS A 170 -6.69 -16.30 -13.80
N GLY A 171 -7.08 -16.33 -12.53
CA GLY A 171 -7.22 -17.56 -11.75
C GLY A 171 -5.89 -18.14 -11.23
N ASP A 172 -4.77 -17.47 -11.44
CA ASP A 172 -3.48 -17.91 -10.94
C ASP A 172 -3.43 -17.93 -9.40
N SER A 173 -2.66 -18.86 -8.85
CA SER A 173 -2.39 -18.90 -7.42
C SER A 173 -1.57 -17.68 -6.97
N PRO A 174 -1.64 -17.27 -5.70
CA PRO A 174 -0.77 -16.23 -5.17
C PRO A 174 0.72 -16.50 -5.42
N ASP A 175 1.16 -17.75 -5.31
CA ASP A 175 2.56 -18.12 -5.54
C ASP A 175 2.95 -17.97 -7.01
N THR A 176 2.06 -18.31 -7.95
CA THR A 176 2.27 -18.11 -9.39
C THR A 176 2.45 -16.61 -9.71
N LEU A 177 1.58 -15.75 -9.18
CA LEU A 177 1.68 -14.31 -9.38
C LEU A 177 2.98 -13.73 -8.81
N LEU A 178 3.41 -14.22 -7.64
CA LEU A 178 4.68 -13.82 -7.03
C LEU A 178 5.89 -14.32 -7.82
N GLN A 179 5.79 -15.48 -8.44
CA GLN A 179 6.84 -15.98 -9.32
C GLN A 179 6.92 -15.16 -10.61
N ARG A 180 5.79 -14.90 -11.27
CA ARG A 180 5.73 -14.08 -12.50
C ARG A 180 6.39 -12.71 -12.31
N ILE A 181 6.12 -12.00 -11.20
CA ILE A 181 6.71 -10.68 -10.96
C ILE A 181 8.20 -10.74 -10.61
N ARG A 182 8.70 -11.87 -10.08
CA ARG A 182 10.14 -12.09 -9.85
C ARG A 182 10.90 -12.35 -11.15
N GLU A 183 10.29 -13.10 -12.05
CA GLU A 183 10.86 -13.42 -13.36
C GLU A 183 10.89 -12.18 -14.26
N GLU A 184 9.80 -11.44 -14.28
CA GLU A 184 9.70 -10.20 -15.04
C GLU A 184 8.84 -9.16 -14.31
N PHE A 185 9.40 -7.99 -14.03
CA PHE A 185 8.65 -6.87 -13.49
C PHE A 185 7.72 -6.28 -14.56
N VAL A 186 6.41 -6.38 -14.33
CA VAL A 186 5.37 -5.81 -15.19
C VAL A 186 4.61 -4.74 -14.44
N LEU A 187 4.54 -3.53 -15.04
CA LEU A 187 3.75 -2.44 -14.47
C LEU A 187 2.26 -2.82 -14.49
N GLY A 188 1.60 -2.67 -13.36
CA GLY A 188 0.25 -3.22 -13.14
C GLY A 188 0.30 -4.57 -12.44
N GLY A 189 1.03 -5.55 -12.96
CA GLY A 189 1.21 -6.87 -12.34
C GLY A 189 1.83 -6.80 -10.93
N HIS A 190 2.70 -5.83 -10.68
CA HIS A 190 3.29 -5.62 -9.36
C HIS A 190 2.26 -5.37 -8.25
N LYS A 191 1.11 -4.78 -8.56
CA LYS A 191 0.03 -4.57 -7.58
C LYS A 191 -0.78 -5.84 -7.33
N ALA A 192 -1.00 -6.64 -8.36
CA ALA A 192 -1.58 -7.97 -8.18
C ALA A 192 -0.66 -8.86 -7.32
N ALA A 193 0.66 -8.78 -7.54
CA ALA A 193 1.64 -9.47 -6.70
C ALA A 193 1.64 -8.97 -5.23
N ALA A 194 1.39 -7.69 -5.00
CA ALA A 194 1.21 -7.15 -3.65
C ALA A 194 -0.02 -7.76 -2.95
N ILE A 195 -1.15 -7.82 -3.64
CA ILE A 195 -2.35 -8.49 -3.14
C ILE A 195 -2.09 -10.01 -2.95
N ALA A 196 -1.34 -10.63 -3.85
CA ALA A 196 -0.96 -12.03 -3.72
C ALA A 196 -0.15 -12.31 -2.44
N LYS A 197 0.74 -11.40 -2.02
CA LYS A 197 1.44 -11.50 -0.72
C LYS A 197 0.45 -11.60 0.45
N ILE A 198 -0.61 -10.81 0.43
CA ILE A 198 -1.65 -10.84 1.47
C ILE A 198 -2.42 -12.16 1.40
N ARG A 199 -2.82 -12.58 0.21
CA ARG A 199 -3.57 -13.82 -0.04
C ARG A 199 -2.78 -15.11 0.25
N ARG A 200 -1.44 -15.05 0.36
CA ARG A 200 -0.63 -16.17 0.87
C ARG A 200 -0.80 -16.42 2.37
N ARG A 201 -1.18 -15.38 3.11
CA ARG A 201 -1.56 -15.53 4.50
C ARG A 201 -2.95 -16.17 4.58
N PRO A 202 -3.28 -16.89 5.61
CA PRO A 202 -4.63 -17.41 5.82
C PRO A 202 -5.60 -16.28 6.23
N VAL A 203 -5.69 -15.24 5.40
CA VAL A 203 -6.56 -14.07 5.59
C VAL A 203 -7.56 -14.02 4.45
N ARG A 204 -8.83 -13.90 4.80
CA ARG A 204 -9.91 -13.72 3.82
C ARG A 204 -10.20 -12.25 3.60
N VAL A 205 -10.62 -11.92 2.38
CA VAL A 205 -10.98 -10.56 2.00
C VAL A 205 -12.44 -10.53 1.58
N PHE A 206 -13.28 -9.89 2.38
CA PHE A 206 -14.65 -9.55 2.05
C PHE A 206 -14.64 -8.18 1.37
N PHE A 207 -15.21 -8.09 0.19
CA PHE A 207 -15.11 -6.87 -0.59
C PHE A 207 -16.48 -6.25 -0.86
N VAL A 208 -16.63 -5.01 -0.41
CA VAL A 208 -17.82 -4.18 -0.64
C VAL A 208 -17.48 -3.16 -1.71
N SER A 209 -18.04 -3.30 -2.89
CA SER A 209 -17.77 -2.44 -4.04
C SER A 209 -18.96 -2.41 -5.00
N SER A 210 -18.87 -1.58 -6.05
CA SER A 210 -19.82 -1.57 -7.18
C SER A 210 -19.46 -2.57 -8.29
N LEU A 211 -18.36 -3.32 -8.14
CA LEU A 211 -17.96 -4.32 -9.10
C LEU A 211 -18.93 -5.50 -9.13
N ASP A 212 -19.07 -6.11 -10.29
CA ASP A 212 -19.85 -7.34 -10.46
C ASP A 212 -19.33 -8.44 -9.53
N ALA A 213 -20.25 -9.18 -8.90
CA ALA A 213 -19.92 -10.20 -7.90
C ALA A 213 -19.05 -11.33 -8.46
N ASP A 214 -19.25 -11.73 -9.71
CA ASP A 214 -18.45 -12.79 -10.32
C ASP A 214 -17.03 -12.30 -10.66
N ILE A 215 -16.92 -11.05 -11.04
CA ILE A 215 -15.61 -10.38 -11.20
C ILE A 215 -14.88 -10.32 -9.86
N VAL A 216 -15.54 -9.95 -8.77
CA VAL A 216 -14.93 -9.94 -7.43
C VAL A 216 -14.47 -11.36 -7.04
N ARG A 217 -15.30 -12.38 -7.25
CA ARG A 217 -14.93 -13.78 -6.97
C ARG A 217 -13.70 -14.24 -7.75
N SER A 218 -13.56 -13.81 -9.01
CA SER A 218 -12.41 -14.18 -9.84
C SER A 218 -11.08 -13.64 -9.28
N THR A 219 -11.11 -12.56 -8.47
CA THR A 219 -9.93 -12.06 -7.77
C THR A 219 -9.56 -12.87 -6.53
N GLY A 220 -10.42 -13.82 -6.12
CA GLY A 220 -10.32 -14.57 -4.87
C GLY A 220 -10.79 -13.78 -3.65
N PHE A 221 -11.55 -12.70 -3.85
CA PHE A 221 -12.26 -11.98 -2.80
C PHE A 221 -13.72 -12.44 -2.74
N GLU A 222 -14.39 -12.16 -1.63
CA GLU A 222 -15.79 -12.49 -1.41
C GLU A 222 -16.65 -11.24 -1.51
N PRO A 223 -17.58 -11.15 -2.49
CA PRO A 223 -18.40 -9.97 -2.71
C PRO A 223 -19.49 -9.84 -1.66
N TYR A 224 -19.72 -8.61 -1.17
CA TYR A 224 -20.83 -8.23 -0.31
C TYR A 224 -21.47 -6.92 -0.79
N SER A 225 -22.77 -6.79 -0.59
CA SER A 225 -23.53 -5.60 -1.03
C SER A 225 -23.36 -4.40 -0.09
N SER A 226 -23.00 -4.65 1.17
CA SER A 226 -22.83 -3.60 2.18
C SER A 226 -21.83 -4.00 3.27
N ALA A 227 -21.27 -2.99 3.94
CA ALA A 227 -20.39 -3.20 5.08
C ALA A 227 -21.11 -3.92 6.24
N GLN A 228 -22.40 -3.68 6.43
CA GLN A 228 -23.21 -4.35 7.44
C GLN A 228 -23.34 -5.83 7.16
N GLU A 229 -23.65 -6.20 5.92
CA GLU A 229 -23.77 -7.59 5.52
C GLU A 229 -22.43 -8.33 5.66
N ALA A 230 -21.34 -7.73 5.16
CA ALA A 230 -20.00 -8.29 5.30
C ALA A 230 -19.59 -8.46 6.77
N LEU A 231 -19.89 -7.48 7.63
CA LEU A 231 -19.58 -7.55 9.05
C LEU A 231 -20.41 -8.64 9.74
N ALA A 232 -21.70 -8.74 9.43
CA ALA A 232 -22.55 -9.79 10.00
C ALA A 232 -22.06 -11.20 9.62
N ALA A 233 -21.64 -11.38 8.35
CA ALA A 233 -21.06 -12.64 7.88
C ALA A 233 -19.73 -12.95 8.59
N ALA A 234 -18.84 -11.97 8.70
CA ALA A 234 -17.56 -12.12 9.39
C ALA A 234 -17.76 -12.49 10.87
N GLN A 235 -18.69 -11.83 11.58
CA GLN A 235 -19.02 -12.14 12.98
C GLN A 235 -19.66 -13.52 13.14
N ALA A 236 -20.46 -13.96 12.17
CA ALA A 236 -21.05 -15.31 12.21
C ALA A 236 -19.97 -16.40 12.12
N GLU A 237 -18.91 -16.15 11.37
CA GLU A 237 -17.79 -17.10 11.19
C GLU A 237 -16.78 -17.04 12.34
N MET A 238 -16.37 -15.82 12.73
CA MET A 238 -15.32 -15.62 13.74
C MET A 238 -15.85 -15.75 15.18
N GLY A 239 -17.18 -15.72 15.36
CA GLY A 239 -17.83 -15.76 16.65
C GLY A 239 -18.10 -14.36 17.25
N ARG A 240 -19.06 -14.31 18.20
CA ARG A 240 -19.54 -13.05 18.79
C ARG A 240 -18.54 -12.28 19.65
N VAL A 241 -17.48 -12.95 20.09
CA VAL A 241 -16.41 -12.35 20.92
C VAL A 241 -15.20 -11.95 20.07
N ALA A 242 -15.30 -12.08 18.74
CA ALA A 242 -14.22 -11.69 17.84
C ALA A 242 -13.89 -10.20 17.97
N SER A 243 -12.61 -9.88 18.04
CA SER A 243 -12.11 -8.50 18.07
C SER A 243 -12.32 -7.82 16.72
N LEU A 244 -12.75 -6.55 16.73
CA LEU A 244 -13.02 -5.75 15.55
C LEU A 244 -12.18 -4.49 15.57
N ALA A 245 -11.36 -4.30 14.56
CA ALA A 245 -10.72 -3.01 14.27
C ALA A 245 -11.45 -2.30 13.12
N VAL A 246 -11.78 -1.02 13.31
CA VAL A 246 -12.41 -0.19 12.27
C VAL A 246 -11.45 0.91 11.85
N ILE A 247 -11.15 0.97 10.55
CA ILE A 247 -10.18 1.90 9.98
C ILE A 247 -10.86 2.71 8.86
N PRO A 248 -11.45 3.88 9.16
CA PRO A 248 -12.24 4.66 8.19
C PRO A 248 -11.44 5.18 6.99
N HIS A 249 -10.14 5.40 7.17
CA HIS A 249 -9.22 5.92 6.13
C HIS A 249 -7.94 5.08 6.06
N ALA A 250 -8.09 3.76 5.85
CA ALA A 250 -6.98 2.82 5.92
C ALA A 250 -5.90 3.06 4.85
N GLY A 251 -6.24 3.68 3.71
CA GLY A 251 -5.24 4.09 2.72
C GLY A 251 -4.25 5.16 3.20
N SER A 252 -4.51 5.81 4.34
CA SER A 252 -3.70 6.93 4.87
C SER A 252 -2.89 6.60 6.11
N ILE A 253 -3.17 5.51 6.81
CA ILE A 253 -2.48 5.13 8.05
C ILE A 253 -1.76 3.80 7.88
N LEU A 254 -0.78 3.54 8.74
CA LEU A 254 -0.15 2.23 8.87
C LEU A 254 -0.34 1.72 10.30
N PRO A 255 -1.18 0.71 10.51
CA PRO A 255 -1.24 0.00 11.78
C PRO A 255 0.09 -0.71 12.06
N VAL A 256 0.58 -0.57 13.27
CA VAL A 256 1.83 -1.20 13.72
C VAL A 256 1.55 -1.84 15.08
N PRO A 257 1.60 -3.17 15.19
CA PRO A 257 1.53 -3.81 16.50
C PRO A 257 2.66 -3.34 17.40
N PHE A 258 2.38 -3.14 18.68
CA PHE A 258 3.45 -2.92 19.64
C PHE A 258 4.39 -4.12 19.57
N ALA A 259 5.68 -3.84 19.36
CA ALA A 259 6.69 -4.87 19.55
C ALA A 259 6.75 -5.20 21.06
N PRO A 260 6.69 -6.49 21.46
CA PRO A 260 6.82 -6.87 22.86
C PRO A 260 8.19 -6.49 23.41
#